data_9ebd1387f4fca8db0139f9d933c2949f
#
_entry.id   9ebd1387f4fca8db0139f9d933c2949f
#
_cell.length_a   1.000
_cell.length_b   1.000
_cell.length_c   1.000
_cell.angle_alpha   90.00
_cell.angle_beta   90.00
_cell.angle_gamma   90.00
#
_symmetry.space_group_name_H-M   'P 1'
#
loop_
_entity.id
_entity.type
_entity.pdbx_description
1 polymer ?
#
loop_
_entity_poly.entity_id
_entity_poly.type
_entity_poly.pdbx_seq_one_letter_code
_entity_poly.pdbx_strand_id
1 'polypeptide(L)'
;RVVYCGRARTHMAYLDELTQAHGERVQVHVREEDTSLDVEALIGGLPEDGELYMCGPIRLMDAVRRAWVARGLAPSRLRFETFGNSGWFAPQDFTVRVPALGLEVAVPPSSTLLEALEAAGADALFDCRKGECGLCEARVIGLDGVIDHRDVFYSERQRDASSRICVCVSRVCVPAGGHAEISLELS
;
A
#
# COMPACT_ATOMS: atom_id res chain seq x y z
N ARG A 1 -5.00 -17.45 16.80
CA ARG A 1 -6.20 -17.50 15.96
C ARG A 1 -5.81 -17.17 14.52
N VAL A 2 -6.36 -17.88 13.55
CA VAL A 2 -6.21 -17.63 12.11
C VAL A 2 -7.54 -17.21 11.55
N VAL A 3 -7.56 -16.17 10.72
CA VAL A 3 -8.72 -15.77 9.90
C VAL A 3 -8.33 -15.96 8.46
N TYR A 4 -8.97 -16.92 7.78
CA TYR A 4 -8.63 -17.28 6.41
C TYR A 4 -9.78 -16.91 5.48
N CYS A 5 -9.52 -15.96 4.59
CA CYS A 5 -10.49 -15.46 3.64
C CYS A 5 -10.16 -15.95 2.23
N GLY A 6 -11.15 -16.45 1.51
CA GLY A 6 -11.01 -16.89 0.14
C GLY A 6 -12.23 -16.56 -0.72
N ARG A 7 -12.05 -16.64 -2.05
CA ARG A 7 -13.17 -16.51 -2.98
C ARG A 7 -14.00 -17.78 -3.01
N ALA A 8 -13.34 -18.92 -3.18
CA ALA A 8 -13.92 -20.25 -3.20
C ALA A 8 -13.02 -21.21 -2.41
N ARG A 9 -13.56 -22.22 -1.76
CA ARG A 9 -12.80 -23.22 -0.99
C ARG A 9 -11.74 -23.92 -1.84
N THR A 10 -12.06 -24.22 -3.10
CA THR A 10 -11.14 -24.86 -4.04
C THR A 10 -9.88 -24.06 -4.35
N HIS A 11 -9.87 -22.76 -4.06
CA HIS A 11 -8.72 -21.87 -4.24
C HIS A 11 -8.00 -21.56 -2.93
N MET A 12 -8.43 -22.16 -1.82
CA MET A 12 -7.82 -21.92 -0.50
C MET A 12 -6.79 -23.03 -0.21
N ALA A 13 -5.52 -22.70 -0.44
CA ALA A 13 -4.43 -23.64 -0.20
C ALA A 13 -4.35 -24.06 1.28
N TYR A 14 -4.06 -25.33 1.52
CA TYR A 14 -3.89 -25.91 2.86
C TYR A 14 -5.09 -25.73 3.81
N LEU A 15 -6.31 -25.52 3.28
CA LEU A 15 -7.49 -25.27 4.11
C LEU A 15 -7.81 -26.46 5.03
N ASP A 16 -7.77 -27.66 4.48
CA ASP A 16 -8.08 -28.89 5.22
C ASP A 16 -7.03 -29.16 6.30
N GLU A 17 -5.75 -29.01 5.96
CA GLU A 17 -4.65 -29.17 6.90
C GLU A 17 -4.70 -28.15 8.04
N LEU A 18 -5.01 -26.88 7.72
CA LEU A 18 -5.15 -25.83 8.73
C LEU A 18 -6.32 -26.09 9.67
N THR A 19 -7.47 -26.47 9.11
CA THR A 19 -8.68 -26.75 9.92
C THR A 19 -8.51 -28.02 10.75
N GLN A 20 -7.88 -29.04 10.21
CA GLN A 20 -7.57 -30.28 10.95
C GLN A 20 -6.57 -30.03 12.09
N ALA A 21 -5.51 -29.25 11.84
CA ALA A 21 -4.46 -29.01 12.81
C ALA A 21 -4.88 -28.04 13.93
N HIS A 22 -5.76 -27.07 13.63
CA HIS A 22 -6.04 -25.95 14.53
C HIS A 22 -7.52 -25.81 14.93
N GLY A 23 -8.43 -26.56 14.31
CA GLY A 23 -9.85 -26.63 14.66
C GLY A 23 -10.52 -25.24 14.79
N GLU A 24 -11.14 -24.98 15.93
CA GLU A 24 -11.85 -23.72 16.22
C GLU A 24 -10.97 -22.46 16.22
N ARG A 25 -9.66 -22.61 16.19
CA ARG A 25 -8.73 -21.46 16.05
C ARG A 25 -8.70 -20.90 14.64
N VAL A 26 -9.21 -21.63 13.65
CA VAL A 26 -9.30 -21.21 12.24
C VAL A 26 -10.72 -20.76 11.94
N GLN A 27 -10.86 -19.48 11.65
CA GLN A 27 -12.11 -18.90 11.16
C GLN A 27 -12.02 -18.75 9.65
N VAL A 28 -12.94 -19.38 8.93
CA VAL A 28 -12.93 -19.41 7.46
C VAL A 28 -14.07 -18.55 6.93
N HIS A 29 -13.73 -17.65 6.00
CA HIS A 29 -14.67 -16.81 5.28
C HIS A 29 -14.54 -17.06 3.77
N VAL A 30 -15.63 -17.48 3.13
CA VAL A 30 -15.67 -17.81 1.70
C VAL A 30 -16.72 -16.95 1.01
N ARG A 31 -16.29 -16.13 0.06
CA ARG A 31 -17.17 -15.16 -0.60
C ARG A 31 -18.32 -15.82 -1.36
N GLU A 32 -18.06 -16.94 -2.03
CA GLU A 32 -19.11 -17.69 -2.77
C GLU A 32 -20.13 -18.39 -1.84
N GLU A 33 -19.86 -18.43 -0.53
CA GLU A 33 -20.74 -18.95 0.50
C GLU A 33 -21.40 -17.84 1.33
N ASP A 34 -21.32 -16.58 0.86
CA ASP A 34 -21.81 -15.38 1.55
C ASP A 34 -21.28 -15.18 2.98
N THR A 35 -20.12 -15.77 3.29
CA THR A 35 -19.47 -15.63 4.58
C THR A 35 -18.35 -14.56 4.50
N SER A 36 -18.76 -13.30 4.38
CA SER A 36 -17.81 -12.18 4.34
C SER A 36 -17.21 -11.90 5.72
N LEU A 37 -15.93 -11.53 5.75
CA LEU A 37 -15.29 -11.08 6.99
C LEU A 37 -15.79 -9.67 7.35
N ASP A 38 -16.33 -9.53 8.54
CA ASP A 38 -16.55 -8.23 9.16
C ASP A 38 -15.24 -7.74 9.79
N VAL A 39 -14.57 -6.83 9.09
CA VAL A 39 -13.26 -6.29 9.51
C VAL A 39 -13.40 -5.43 10.77
N GLU A 40 -14.47 -4.66 10.91
CA GLU A 40 -14.69 -3.79 12.07
C GLU A 40 -14.93 -4.63 13.33
N ALA A 41 -15.75 -5.67 13.23
CA ALA A 41 -15.97 -6.62 14.32
C ALA A 41 -14.68 -7.40 14.67
N LEU A 42 -13.89 -7.81 13.67
CA LEU A 42 -12.59 -8.45 13.91
C LEU A 42 -11.66 -7.55 14.71
N ILE A 43 -11.45 -6.33 14.24
CA ILE A 43 -10.55 -5.37 14.89
C ILE A 43 -11.13 -4.94 16.24
N GLY A 44 -12.45 -4.71 16.32
CA GLY A 44 -13.17 -4.41 17.56
C GLY A 44 -13.00 -5.45 18.66
N GLY A 45 -12.89 -6.72 18.30
CA GLY A 45 -12.71 -7.84 19.23
C GLY A 45 -11.26 -8.13 19.64
N LEU A 46 -10.26 -7.42 19.11
CA LEU A 46 -8.87 -7.63 19.51
C LEU A 46 -8.61 -7.02 20.91
N PRO A 47 -7.77 -7.64 21.74
CA PRO A 47 -7.28 -7.01 22.97
C PRO A 47 -6.41 -5.79 22.62
N GLU A 48 -6.32 -4.82 23.55
CA GLU A 48 -5.55 -3.58 23.33
C GLU A 48 -4.06 -3.82 23.07
N ASP A 49 -3.52 -4.90 23.63
CA ASP A 49 -2.14 -5.35 23.45
C ASP A 49 -1.98 -6.38 22.33
N GLY A 50 -3.04 -6.68 21.59
CA GLY A 50 -3.02 -7.65 20.49
C GLY A 50 -2.16 -7.22 19.33
N GLU A 51 -1.55 -8.20 18.65
CA GLU A 51 -0.86 -8.03 17.37
C GLU A 51 -1.67 -8.70 16.25
N LEU A 52 -1.67 -8.09 15.08
CA LEU A 52 -2.27 -8.66 13.88
C LEU A 52 -1.22 -8.78 12.78
N TYR A 53 -1.09 -9.99 12.26
CA TYR A 53 -0.31 -10.29 11.07
C TYR A 53 -1.26 -10.52 9.91
N MET A 54 -1.10 -9.81 8.82
CA MET A 54 -1.99 -9.95 7.66
C MET A 54 -1.22 -10.01 6.35
N CYS A 55 -1.80 -10.77 5.42
CA CYS A 55 -1.44 -10.78 4.01
C CYS A 55 -2.71 -11.05 3.21
N GLY A 56 -2.86 -10.47 2.04
CA GLY A 56 -4.03 -10.71 1.21
C GLY A 56 -4.30 -9.61 0.19
N PRO A 57 -5.50 -9.62 -0.40
CA PRO A 57 -5.89 -8.60 -1.36
C PRO A 57 -5.82 -7.19 -0.76
N ILE A 58 -5.33 -6.25 -1.55
CA ILE A 58 -5.14 -4.84 -1.17
C ILE A 58 -6.37 -4.24 -0.50
N ARG A 59 -7.57 -4.47 -1.08
CA ARG A 59 -8.82 -3.94 -0.52
C ARG A 59 -9.11 -4.42 0.90
N LEU A 60 -8.76 -5.68 1.21
CA LEU A 60 -8.91 -6.22 2.57
C LEU A 60 -7.88 -5.58 3.50
N MET A 61 -6.64 -5.47 3.06
CA MET A 61 -5.57 -4.86 3.85
C MET A 61 -5.87 -3.39 4.17
N ASP A 62 -6.38 -2.63 3.20
CA ASP A 62 -6.79 -1.23 3.39
C ASP A 62 -7.98 -1.11 4.37
N ALA A 63 -8.95 -2.03 4.31
CA ALA A 63 -10.06 -2.06 5.25
C ALA A 63 -9.55 -2.31 6.69
N VAL A 64 -8.66 -3.30 6.86
CA VAL A 64 -8.03 -3.61 8.16
C VAL A 64 -7.23 -2.42 8.68
N ARG A 65 -6.43 -1.76 7.84
CA ARG A 65 -5.63 -0.58 8.25
C ARG A 65 -6.52 0.58 8.71
N ARG A 66 -7.59 0.87 7.97
CA ARG A 66 -8.54 1.92 8.36
C ARG A 66 -9.21 1.61 9.70
N ALA A 67 -9.71 0.39 9.91
CA ALA A 67 -10.31 -0.02 11.17
C ALA A 67 -9.30 0.01 12.32
N TRP A 68 -8.04 -0.37 12.07
CA TRP A 68 -6.95 -0.32 13.04
C TRP A 68 -6.68 1.11 13.54
N VAL A 69 -6.54 2.04 12.59
CA VAL A 69 -6.34 3.47 12.90
C VAL A 69 -7.56 4.06 13.61
N ALA A 70 -8.77 3.76 13.13
CA ALA A 70 -10.02 4.26 13.74
C ALA A 70 -10.18 3.82 15.19
N ARG A 71 -9.66 2.64 15.56
CA ARG A 71 -9.65 2.15 16.94
C ARG A 71 -8.49 2.72 17.79
N GLY A 72 -7.57 3.48 17.22
CA GLY A 72 -6.42 4.06 17.91
C GLY A 72 -5.37 3.04 18.37
N LEU A 73 -5.30 1.87 17.73
CA LEU A 73 -4.31 0.85 18.05
C LEU A 73 -2.92 1.25 17.55
N ALA A 74 -1.88 0.83 18.27
CA ALA A 74 -0.51 1.16 17.92
C ALA A 74 -0.12 0.57 16.54
N PRO A 75 0.36 1.40 15.57
CA PRO A 75 0.73 0.94 14.24
C PRO A 75 1.80 -0.15 14.24
N SER A 76 2.70 -0.14 15.21
CA SER A 76 3.77 -1.14 15.38
C SER A 76 3.26 -2.56 15.67
N ARG A 77 1.99 -2.72 16.01
CA ARG A 77 1.35 -4.02 16.27
C ARG A 77 0.58 -4.58 15.06
N LEU A 78 0.49 -3.82 13.98
CA LEU A 78 -0.03 -4.28 12.71
C LEU A 78 1.13 -4.65 11.79
N ARG A 79 1.28 -5.93 11.49
CA ARG A 79 2.30 -6.49 10.61
C ARG A 79 1.67 -6.98 9.33
N PHE A 80 2.27 -6.69 8.19
CA PHE A 80 1.70 -7.12 6.91
C PHE A 80 2.76 -7.34 5.84
N GLU A 81 2.44 -8.25 4.91
CA GLU A 81 3.16 -8.44 3.66
C GLU A 81 2.26 -8.01 2.50
N THR A 82 2.84 -7.36 1.51
CA THR A 82 2.13 -6.97 0.28
C THR A 82 2.73 -7.70 -0.91
N PHE A 83 1.86 -8.22 -1.78
CA PHE A 83 2.27 -8.77 -3.09
C PHE A 83 1.99 -7.78 -4.22
N GLY A 84 1.72 -6.53 -3.92
CA GLY A 84 1.43 -5.47 -4.87
C GLY A 84 1.33 -4.11 -4.18
N ASN A 85 1.20 -3.09 -5.00
CA ASN A 85 1.21 -1.70 -4.55
C ASN A 85 -0.15 -1.28 -4.03
N SER A 86 -0.34 -1.28 -2.72
CA SER A 86 -1.53 -0.74 -2.08
C SER A 86 -1.40 0.76 -1.84
N GLY A 87 -2.37 1.54 -2.36
CA GLY A 87 -2.49 2.96 -2.09
C GLY A 87 -3.68 3.27 -1.17
N TRP A 88 -3.62 4.43 -0.54
CA TRP A 88 -4.73 4.96 0.25
C TRP A 88 -5.80 5.61 -0.61
N PHE A 89 -5.41 6.00 -1.83
CA PHE A 89 -6.25 6.72 -2.78
C PHE A 89 -6.37 5.95 -4.10
N ALA A 90 -7.47 6.16 -4.81
CA ALA A 90 -7.58 5.70 -6.19
C ALA A 90 -6.49 6.38 -7.03
N PRO A 91 -5.82 5.66 -7.95
CA PRO A 91 -4.82 6.26 -8.81
C PRO A 91 -5.43 7.41 -9.62
N GLN A 92 -4.78 8.57 -9.55
CA GLN A 92 -5.09 9.76 -10.34
C GLN A 92 -3.92 10.05 -11.27
N ASP A 93 -4.16 10.76 -12.37
CA ASP A 93 -3.09 11.37 -13.14
C ASP A 93 -2.46 12.53 -12.35
N PHE A 94 -1.18 12.73 -12.53
CA PHE A 94 -0.45 13.84 -11.94
C PHE A 94 0.76 14.21 -12.80
N THR A 95 1.33 15.39 -12.58
CA THR A 95 2.54 15.84 -13.26
C THR A 95 3.76 15.70 -12.36
N VAL A 96 4.85 15.15 -12.91
CA VAL A 96 6.16 15.19 -12.28
C VAL A 96 7.08 16.15 -13.04
N ARG A 97 7.81 16.98 -12.29
CA ARG A 97 8.89 17.82 -12.82
C ARG A 97 10.23 17.36 -12.26
N VAL A 98 11.24 17.34 -13.12
CA VAL A 98 12.63 17.12 -12.74
C VAL A 98 13.43 18.30 -13.30
N PRO A 99 13.53 19.43 -12.54
CA PRO A 99 14.11 20.66 -13.03
C PRO A 99 15.56 20.53 -13.50
N ALA A 100 16.33 19.69 -12.82
CA ALA A 100 17.74 19.44 -13.20
C ALA A 100 17.90 18.84 -14.61
N LEU A 101 16.87 18.15 -15.10
CA LEU A 101 16.83 17.54 -16.44
C LEU A 101 15.94 18.32 -17.42
N GLY A 102 15.28 19.39 -16.97
CA GLY A 102 14.29 20.13 -17.76
C GLY A 102 13.07 19.30 -18.15
N LEU A 103 12.75 18.27 -17.40
CA LEU A 103 11.65 17.35 -17.70
C LEU A 103 10.36 17.77 -16.99
N GLU A 104 9.27 17.69 -17.74
CA GLU A 104 7.89 17.73 -17.21
C GLU A 104 7.12 16.58 -17.86
N VAL A 105 6.60 15.65 -17.04
CA VAL A 105 6.04 14.38 -17.49
C VAL A 105 4.69 14.15 -16.83
N ALA A 106 3.67 13.81 -17.64
CA ALA A 106 2.39 13.33 -17.14
C ALA A 106 2.49 11.86 -16.74
N VAL A 107 2.03 11.52 -15.53
CA VAL A 107 2.01 10.17 -15.00
C VAL A 107 0.56 9.65 -14.97
N PRO A 108 0.15 8.81 -15.93
CA PRO A 108 -1.22 8.31 -15.97
C PRO A 108 -1.50 7.32 -14.83
N PRO A 109 -2.78 7.06 -14.50
CA PRO A 109 -3.16 6.11 -13.45
C PRO A 109 -2.66 4.68 -13.68
N SER A 110 -2.44 4.31 -14.93
CA SER A 110 -1.99 2.97 -15.35
C SER A 110 -0.48 2.75 -15.31
N SER A 111 0.31 3.80 -15.05
CA SER A 111 1.78 3.74 -15.04
C SER A 111 2.32 4.15 -13.66
N THR A 112 3.47 3.61 -13.30
CA THR A 112 4.22 4.10 -12.13
C THR A 112 4.95 5.39 -12.48
N LEU A 113 5.33 6.16 -11.47
CA LEU A 113 6.16 7.35 -11.66
C LEU A 113 7.52 6.99 -12.25
N LEU A 114 8.12 5.87 -11.83
CA LEU A 114 9.37 5.35 -12.40
C LEU A 114 9.24 5.08 -13.90
N GLU A 115 8.20 4.32 -14.32
CA GLU A 115 7.98 4.02 -15.74
C GLU A 115 7.78 5.28 -16.59
N ALA A 116 7.08 6.29 -16.05
CA ALA A 116 6.90 7.56 -16.74
C ALA A 116 8.21 8.32 -16.89
N LEU A 117 9.05 8.32 -15.87
CA LEU A 117 10.39 8.93 -15.90
C LEU A 117 11.32 8.21 -16.88
N GLU A 118 11.35 6.87 -16.85
CA GLU A 118 12.13 6.05 -17.80
C GLU A 118 11.69 6.32 -19.25
N ALA A 119 10.38 6.37 -19.51
CA ALA A 119 9.85 6.67 -20.83
C ALA A 119 10.21 8.07 -21.32
N ALA A 120 10.42 9.03 -20.41
CA ALA A 120 10.87 10.38 -20.72
C ALA A 120 12.40 10.49 -20.82
N GLY A 121 13.14 9.38 -20.66
CA GLY A 121 14.60 9.34 -20.76
C GLY A 121 15.34 9.78 -19.50
N ALA A 122 14.67 9.84 -18.36
CA ALA A 122 15.34 10.06 -17.08
C ALA A 122 15.98 8.76 -16.57
N ASP A 123 17.24 8.86 -16.15
CA ASP A 123 17.97 7.73 -15.56
C ASP A 123 17.77 7.77 -14.05
N ALA A 124 16.71 7.12 -13.57
CA ALA A 124 16.41 6.98 -12.16
C ALA A 124 16.93 5.64 -11.65
N LEU A 125 17.60 5.65 -10.50
CA LEU A 125 18.04 4.40 -9.88
C LEU A 125 16.86 3.56 -9.41
N PHE A 126 16.90 2.25 -9.65
CA PHE A 126 15.90 1.30 -9.13
C PHE A 126 16.46 -0.13 -9.07
N ASP A 127 15.76 -0.97 -8.32
CA ASP A 127 16.03 -2.43 -8.26
C ASP A 127 14.71 -3.20 -8.10
N CYS A 128 14.15 -3.31 -6.89
CA CYS A 128 13.04 -4.22 -6.59
C CYS A 128 11.72 -3.91 -7.30
N ARG A 129 11.46 -2.67 -7.70
CA ARG A 129 10.18 -2.16 -8.27
C ARG A 129 8.93 -2.46 -7.42
N LYS A 130 9.13 -2.72 -6.11
CA LYS A 130 8.07 -3.12 -5.16
C LYS A 130 7.96 -2.19 -3.96
N GLY A 131 8.78 -1.13 -3.89
CA GLY A 131 8.79 -0.21 -2.75
C GLY A 131 9.43 -0.78 -1.47
N GLU A 132 10.32 -1.76 -1.61
CA GLU A 132 10.94 -2.47 -0.48
C GLU A 132 12.39 -2.01 -0.22
N CYS A 133 13.20 -1.83 -1.28
CA CYS A 133 14.65 -1.62 -1.15
C CYS A 133 15.06 -0.15 -0.97
N GLY A 134 14.20 0.80 -1.34
CA GLY A 134 14.50 2.23 -1.24
C GLY A 134 15.44 2.79 -2.32
N LEU A 135 16.02 1.96 -3.22
CA LEU A 135 16.99 2.43 -4.21
C LEU A 135 16.41 3.46 -5.19
N CYS A 136 15.10 3.39 -5.44
CA CYS A 136 14.37 4.34 -6.28
C CYS A 136 13.89 5.59 -5.51
N GLU A 137 14.55 5.92 -4.40
CA GLU A 137 14.21 7.09 -3.62
C GLU A 137 14.58 8.37 -4.39
N ALA A 138 13.64 9.32 -4.48
CA ALA A 138 13.87 10.65 -5.01
C ALA A 138 13.53 11.71 -3.95
N ARG A 139 14.26 12.82 -3.95
CA ARG A 139 13.99 13.93 -3.06
C ARG A 139 12.87 14.81 -3.60
N VAL A 140 11.92 15.16 -2.76
CA VAL A 140 10.82 16.07 -3.09
C VAL A 140 11.27 17.50 -2.86
N ILE A 141 11.24 18.32 -3.92
CA ILE A 141 11.61 19.74 -3.87
C ILE A 141 10.41 20.66 -4.09
N GLY A 142 9.27 20.11 -4.49
CA GLY A 142 7.99 20.81 -4.60
C GLY A 142 6.86 19.78 -4.62
N LEU A 143 5.73 20.10 -3.98
CA LEU A 143 4.57 19.22 -3.91
C LEU A 143 3.29 20.06 -3.87
N ASP A 144 2.38 19.79 -4.83
CA ASP A 144 1.00 20.23 -4.82
C ASP A 144 0.10 18.99 -4.79
N GLY A 145 -0.44 18.70 -3.62
CA GLY A 145 -1.16 17.47 -3.32
C GLY A 145 -0.59 16.73 -2.12
N VAL A 146 -0.84 15.43 -2.07
CA VAL A 146 -0.31 14.52 -1.03
C VAL A 146 0.37 13.33 -1.68
N ILE A 147 1.41 12.82 -1.04
CA ILE A 147 2.06 11.59 -1.48
C ILE A 147 1.28 10.40 -0.95
N ASP A 148 0.77 9.59 -1.85
CA ASP A 148 0.21 8.28 -1.55
C ASP A 148 1.37 7.26 -1.46
N HIS A 149 1.97 7.20 -0.28
CA HIS A 149 3.07 6.27 0.01
C HIS A 149 2.60 4.83 -0.06
N ARG A 150 3.05 4.09 -1.06
CA ARG A 150 2.73 2.68 -1.30
C ARG A 150 3.90 1.75 -0.99
N ASP A 151 5.02 2.32 -0.62
CA ASP A 151 6.21 1.61 -0.19
C ASP A 151 6.06 1.07 1.23
N VAL A 152 6.88 0.08 1.55
CA VAL A 152 7.11 -0.40 2.92
C VAL A 152 8.47 0.02 3.46
N PHE A 153 9.20 0.83 2.70
CA PHE A 153 10.57 1.27 3.00
C PHE A 153 10.60 2.36 4.06
N TYR A 154 9.74 3.38 3.94
CA TYR A 154 9.73 4.50 4.88
C TYR A 154 8.96 4.18 6.16
N SER A 155 9.49 4.67 7.29
CA SER A 155 8.75 4.79 8.54
C SER A 155 7.62 5.82 8.44
N GLU A 156 6.64 5.76 9.34
CA GLU A 156 5.55 6.75 9.38
C GLU A 156 6.07 8.19 9.45
N ARG A 157 7.04 8.45 10.32
CA ARG A 157 7.66 9.78 10.45
C ARG A 157 8.28 10.30 9.14
N GLN A 158 8.87 9.41 8.35
CA GLN A 158 9.45 9.78 7.05
C GLN A 158 8.38 10.06 6.01
N ARG A 159 7.27 9.28 6.03
CA ARG A 159 6.10 9.52 5.18
C ARG A 159 5.41 10.84 5.50
N ASP A 160 5.20 11.13 6.78
CA ASP A 160 4.61 12.39 7.25
C ASP A 160 5.43 13.61 6.82
N ALA A 161 6.76 13.48 6.76
CA ALA A 161 7.63 14.55 6.33
C ALA A 161 7.51 14.88 4.84
N SER A 162 6.98 13.97 4.00
CA SER A 162 6.79 14.12 2.54
C SER A 162 7.99 14.68 1.78
N SER A 163 9.21 14.46 2.33
CA SER A 163 10.46 15.00 1.78
C SER A 163 11.13 14.09 0.75
N ARG A 164 10.62 12.85 0.64
CA ARG A 164 11.14 11.81 -0.25
C ARG A 164 10.01 10.91 -0.75
N ILE A 165 10.22 10.26 -1.89
CA ILE A 165 9.25 9.35 -2.49
C ILE A 165 9.96 8.16 -3.14
N CYS A 166 9.42 6.94 -2.98
CA CYS A 166 9.81 5.76 -3.77
C CYS A 166 9.08 5.78 -5.11
N VAL A 167 9.75 6.22 -6.17
CA VAL A 167 9.11 6.46 -7.49
C VAL A 167 8.59 5.20 -8.16
N CYS A 168 9.03 4.00 -7.75
CA CYS A 168 8.59 2.74 -8.36
C CYS A 168 7.16 2.34 -7.96
N VAL A 169 6.59 2.87 -6.86
CA VAL A 169 5.28 2.46 -6.35
C VAL A 169 4.40 3.60 -5.88
N SER A 170 4.99 4.63 -5.26
CA SER A 170 4.25 5.74 -4.65
C SER A 170 3.75 6.71 -5.71
N ARG A 171 2.66 7.41 -5.41
CA ARG A 171 1.99 8.34 -6.33
C ARG A 171 1.71 9.66 -5.63
N VAL A 172 1.24 10.62 -6.40
CA VAL A 172 0.70 11.88 -5.87
C VAL A 172 -0.76 12.00 -6.24
N CYS A 173 -1.56 12.56 -5.35
CA CYS A 173 -2.98 12.79 -5.57
C CYS A 173 -3.48 14.02 -4.83
N VAL A 174 -4.65 14.52 -5.24
CA VAL A 174 -5.43 15.51 -4.51
C VAL A 174 -6.70 14.83 -4.01
N PRO A 175 -6.85 14.54 -2.71
CA PRO A 175 -7.98 13.77 -2.17
C PRO A 175 -9.35 14.38 -2.46
N ALA A 176 -9.43 15.70 -2.54
CA ALA A 176 -10.66 16.46 -2.85
C ALA A 176 -10.93 16.61 -4.37
N GLY A 177 -10.10 16.00 -5.21
CA GLY A 177 -10.10 16.20 -6.67
C GLY A 177 -9.28 17.41 -7.08
N GLY A 178 -8.76 17.37 -8.30
CA GLY A 178 -7.88 18.39 -8.86
C GLY A 178 -6.67 17.75 -9.52
N HIS A 179 -5.74 18.57 -10.00
CA HIS A 179 -4.50 18.10 -10.60
C HIS A 179 -3.38 18.16 -9.56
N ALA A 180 -2.70 17.04 -9.36
CA ALA A 180 -1.56 16.94 -8.47
C ALA A 180 -0.25 17.16 -9.22
N GLU A 181 0.73 17.74 -8.53
CA GLU A 181 2.04 17.99 -9.09
C GLU A 181 3.14 17.69 -8.07
N ILE A 182 4.26 17.15 -8.54
CA ILE A 182 5.45 16.93 -7.74
C ILE A 182 6.71 17.34 -8.51
N SER A 183 7.62 18.01 -7.82
CA SER A 183 8.96 18.33 -8.35
C SER A 183 9.99 17.49 -7.62
N LEU A 184 10.86 16.83 -8.36
CA LEU A 184 11.83 15.88 -7.83
C LEU A 184 13.27 16.26 -8.19
N GLU A 185 14.16 15.89 -7.29
CA GLU A 185 15.59 15.75 -7.53
C GLU A 185 15.91 14.25 -7.49
N LEU A 186 16.34 13.71 -8.64
CA LEU A 186 16.76 12.31 -8.77
C LEU A 186 18.18 12.14 -8.23
N SER A 187 18.44 10.99 -7.62
CA SER A 187 19.75 10.64 -7.03
C SER A 187 20.73 10.18 -8.08
#